data_a5596652d79a4265a154c3ed7c83b046
#
_entry.id   a5596652d79a4265a154c3ed7c83b046
#
_cell.length_a   1.000
_cell.length_b   1.000
_cell.length_c   1.000
_cell.angle_alpha   90.00
_cell.angle_beta   90.00
_cell.angle_gamma   90.00
#
_symmetry.space_group_name_H-M   'P 1'
#
loop_
_entity.id
_entity.type
_entity.pdbx_description
1 polymer ?
#
loop_
_entity_poly.entity_id
_entity_poly.type
_entity_poly.pdbx_seq_one_letter_code
_entity_poly.pdbx_strand_id
1 'polypeptide(L)'
;MIDEAVRAQFPGAAGYLDTASLGLPPRVAVEAMTEAIAEWQAGRASAPGYDRYVEAARESFATMVAVPPAHVAVGAQVSALVAMAATLLERGARVLVPEGEFTSVVFPFLTRDDLGFEVVTAPLERLAEAVDPGTAMVAFSLVQSADGRVADAEAIRAAAAAVGAFTLADTTQAAGWLPFRADDYDLTVTGGYKWLLCPRGTAFMTGRPELLERIQPLYAGWYSGGDPWDSIYGLPLRLAADASRLDLSPGWLAWVGTAASLALLDEVGIEGIHRHDLHLADTVRVELGLEPADSAMVSLELSTGFDP
;
A
#
# COMPACT_ATOMS: atom_id res chain seq x y z
N MET A 1 3.61 13.46 21.43
CA MET A 1 2.97 12.25 22.01
C MET A 1 1.54 12.21 21.52
N ILE A 2 1.04 11.05 21.16
CA ILE A 2 -0.37 10.81 20.82
C ILE A 2 -1.24 11.20 22.01
N ASP A 3 -2.27 12.00 21.80
CA ASP A 3 -3.15 12.49 22.85
C ASP A 3 -4.15 11.43 23.37
N GLU A 4 -4.87 11.74 24.44
CA GLU A 4 -5.80 10.82 25.08
C GLU A 4 -7.03 10.53 24.18
N ALA A 5 -7.46 11.49 23.36
CA ALA A 5 -8.59 11.33 22.46
C ALA A 5 -8.27 10.30 21.35
N VAL A 6 -7.07 10.34 20.79
CA VAL A 6 -6.60 9.33 19.83
C VAL A 6 -6.45 7.96 20.49
N ARG A 7 -5.88 7.90 21.71
CA ARG A 7 -5.77 6.62 22.47
C ARG A 7 -7.13 5.98 22.72
N ALA A 8 -8.16 6.79 23.00
CA ALA A 8 -9.52 6.32 23.22
C ALA A 8 -10.16 5.70 21.95
N GLN A 9 -9.57 5.90 20.77
CA GLN A 9 -10.00 5.22 19.54
C GLN A 9 -9.65 3.72 19.54
N PHE A 10 -8.72 3.26 20.39
CA PHE A 10 -8.18 1.90 20.41
C PHE A 10 -8.41 1.19 21.75
N PRO A 11 -9.65 0.88 22.15
CA PRO A 11 -9.95 0.30 23.46
C PRO A 11 -9.32 -1.09 23.66
N GLY A 12 -8.97 -1.81 22.58
CA GLY A 12 -8.34 -3.12 22.62
C GLY A 12 -6.81 -3.11 22.49
N ALA A 13 -6.15 -1.94 22.51
CA ALA A 13 -4.73 -1.84 22.19
C ALA A 13 -3.78 -2.32 23.29
N ALA A 14 -4.28 -2.51 24.54
CA ALA A 14 -3.42 -2.96 25.64
C ALA A 14 -2.78 -4.32 25.33
N GLY A 15 -1.44 -4.34 25.19
CA GLY A 15 -0.68 -5.54 24.85
C GLY A 15 -0.72 -5.97 23.37
N TYR A 16 -1.35 -5.20 22.50
CA TYR A 16 -1.35 -5.48 21.07
C TYR A 16 -0.08 -4.90 20.42
N LEU A 17 0.76 -5.75 19.83
CA LEU A 17 2.03 -5.37 19.20
C LEU A 17 2.13 -5.85 17.73
N ASP A 18 1.02 -6.24 17.11
CA ASP A 18 1.03 -6.91 15.82
C ASP A 18 0.46 -6.05 14.66
N THR A 19 0.62 -4.73 14.73
CA THR A 19 0.18 -3.81 13.67
C THR A 19 0.83 -4.14 12.31
N ALA A 20 2.05 -4.65 12.33
CA ALA A 20 2.76 -5.09 11.12
C ALA A 20 2.09 -6.26 10.39
N SER A 21 1.25 -7.06 11.07
CA SER A 21 0.44 -8.12 10.46
C SER A 21 -1.00 -7.65 10.20
N LEU A 22 -1.62 -7.02 11.19
CA LEU A 22 -3.00 -6.54 11.12
C LEU A 22 -3.19 -5.33 12.03
N GLY A 23 -3.42 -4.15 11.47
CA GLY A 23 -3.73 -2.95 12.26
C GLY A 23 -5.06 -3.06 12.99
N LEU A 24 -5.12 -2.58 14.24
CA LEU A 24 -6.39 -2.48 14.95
C LEU A 24 -7.25 -1.37 14.34
N PRO A 25 -8.51 -1.62 13.98
CA PRO A 25 -9.38 -0.57 13.48
C PRO A 25 -9.69 0.43 14.61
N PRO A 26 -9.63 1.74 14.35
CA PRO A 26 -10.08 2.72 15.32
C PRO A 26 -11.59 2.63 15.53
N ARG A 27 -12.06 3.05 16.70
CA ARG A 27 -13.48 3.02 17.07
C ARG A 27 -14.37 3.70 16.02
N VAL A 28 -13.94 4.84 15.49
CA VAL A 28 -14.68 5.57 14.45
C VAL A 28 -14.89 4.72 13.19
N ALA A 29 -13.94 3.89 12.79
CA ALA A 29 -14.09 2.98 11.66
C ALA A 29 -15.08 1.84 11.96
N VAL A 30 -15.01 1.28 13.17
CA VAL A 30 -15.95 0.23 13.62
C VAL A 30 -17.37 0.77 13.69
N GLU A 31 -17.57 1.97 14.25
CA GLU A 31 -18.86 2.63 14.34
C GLU A 31 -19.44 2.92 12.95
N ALA A 32 -18.66 3.51 12.05
CA ALA A 32 -19.09 3.80 10.68
C ALA A 32 -19.50 2.53 9.91
N MET A 33 -18.72 1.45 10.01
CA MET A 33 -19.04 0.18 9.36
C MET A 33 -20.32 -0.44 9.97
N THR A 34 -20.49 -0.38 11.29
CA THR A 34 -21.68 -0.91 11.99
C THR A 34 -22.92 -0.17 11.54
N GLU A 35 -22.87 1.16 11.43
CA GLU A 35 -23.96 1.98 10.91
C GLU A 35 -24.28 1.62 9.45
N ALA A 36 -23.27 1.51 8.60
CA ALA A 36 -23.45 1.15 7.19
C ALA A 36 -24.11 -0.24 7.02
N ILE A 37 -23.75 -1.21 7.87
CA ILE A 37 -24.38 -2.54 7.90
C ILE A 37 -25.85 -2.42 8.32
N ALA A 38 -26.17 -1.63 9.33
CA ALA A 38 -27.54 -1.42 9.79
C ALA A 38 -28.40 -0.72 8.71
N GLU A 39 -27.87 0.27 8.03
CA GLU A 39 -28.53 0.94 6.90
C GLU A 39 -28.80 -0.03 5.74
N TRP A 40 -27.82 -0.88 5.42
CA TRP A 40 -27.97 -1.91 4.39
C TRP A 40 -29.04 -2.95 4.78
N GLN A 41 -29.01 -3.46 6.01
CA GLN A 41 -30.00 -4.40 6.51
C GLN A 41 -31.42 -3.81 6.48
N ALA A 42 -31.55 -2.51 6.73
CA ALA A 42 -32.83 -1.79 6.71
C ALA A 42 -33.32 -1.39 5.30
N GLY A 43 -32.55 -1.71 4.24
CA GLY A 43 -32.89 -1.37 2.86
C GLY A 43 -32.75 0.13 2.53
N ARG A 44 -31.98 0.90 3.33
CA ARG A 44 -31.76 2.34 3.11
C ARG A 44 -30.43 2.64 2.42
N ALA A 45 -29.50 1.68 2.35
CA ALA A 45 -28.26 1.86 1.63
C ALA A 45 -28.49 1.92 0.12
N SER A 46 -27.70 2.74 -0.56
CA SER A 46 -27.66 2.79 -2.03
C SER A 46 -26.24 2.62 -2.53
N ALA A 47 -26.06 1.88 -3.63
CA ALA A 47 -24.76 1.64 -4.21
C ALA A 47 -23.98 2.95 -4.53
N PRO A 48 -24.58 3.97 -5.20
CA PRO A 48 -23.91 5.26 -5.40
C PRO A 48 -23.55 6.00 -4.11
N GLY A 49 -24.27 5.74 -3.02
CA GLY A 49 -24.02 6.36 -1.73
C GLY A 49 -22.68 5.95 -1.10
N TYR A 50 -22.06 4.85 -1.56
CA TYR A 50 -20.76 4.39 -1.10
C TYR A 50 -19.58 5.07 -1.78
N ASP A 51 -19.77 5.67 -2.96
CA ASP A 51 -18.67 6.32 -3.71
C ASP A 51 -18.00 7.43 -2.90
N ARG A 52 -18.78 8.16 -2.09
CA ARG A 52 -18.23 9.19 -1.20
C ARG A 52 -17.13 8.68 -0.26
N TYR A 53 -17.22 7.42 0.18
CA TYR A 53 -16.21 6.84 1.07
C TYR A 53 -14.96 6.43 0.31
N VAL A 54 -15.14 5.94 -0.93
CA VAL A 54 -14.01 5.63 -1.81
C VAL A 54 -13.24 6.89 -2.16
N GLU A 55 -13.94 7.96 -2.54
CA GLU A 55 -13.32 9.24 -2.89
C GLU A 55 -12.66 9.91 -1.67
N ALA A 56 -13.33 9.95 -0.52
CA ALA A 56 -12.72 10.46 0.71
C ALA A 56 -11.43 9.69 1.09
N ALA A 57 -11.45 8.35 0.97
CA ALA A 57 -10.26 7.54 1.22
C ALA A 57 -9.14 7.81 0.20
N ARG A 58 -9.49 8.00 -1.09
CA ARG A 58 -8.54 8.38 -2.15
C ARG A 58 -7.88 9.72 -1.86
N GLU A 59 -8.67 10.73 -1.49
CA GLU A 59 -8.19 12.07 -1.15
C GLU A 59 -7.26 12.07 0.06
N SER A 60 -7.66 11.39 1.15
CA SER A 60 -6.85 11.26 2.36
C SER A 60 -5.53 10.53 2.06
N PHE A 61 -5.58 9.39 1.35
CA PHE A 61 -4.36 8.66 0.98
C PHE A 61 -3.45 9.51 0.08
N ALA A 62 -4.00 10.18 -0.92
CA ALA A 62 -3.27 11.07 -1.82
C ALA A 62 -2.54 12.20 -1.06
N THR A 63 -3.22 12.80 -0.08
CA THR A 63 -2.65 13.83 0.80
C THR A 63 -1.51 13.26 1.63
N MET A 64 -1.71 12.08 2.24
CA MET A 64 -0.70 11.41 3.08
C MET A 64 0.60 11.12 2.32
N VAL A 65 0.50 10.70 1.04
CA VAL A 65 1.67 10.34 0.23
C VAL A 65 2.10 11.43 -0.76
N ALA A 66 1.53 12.64 -0.62
CA ALA A 66 1.88 13.87 -1.33
C ALA A 66 1.75 13.79 -2.86
N VAL A 67 0.64 13.23 -3.36
CA VAL A 67 0.28 13.20 -4.77
C VAL A 67 -1.13 13.75 -5.01
N PRO A 68 -1.49 14.19 -6.23
CA PRO A 68 -2.89 14.49 -6.56
C PRO A 68 -3.78 13.23 -6.48
N PRO A 69 -5.05 13.35 -6.04
CA PRO A 69 -6.00 12.21 -6.05
C PRO A 69 -6.14 11.53 -7.42
N ALA A 70 -6.05 12.29 -8.51
CA ALA A 70 -6.07 11.77 -9.88
C ALA A 70 -4.90 10.81 -10.22
N HIS A 71 -3.86 10.74 -9.36
CA HIS A 71 -2.74 9.80 -9.49
C HIS A 71 -2.90 8.55 -8.62
N VAL A 72 -4.05 8.37 -7.96
CA VAL A 72 -4.32 7.26 -7.06
C VAL A 72 -5.40 6.36 -7.64
N ALA A 73 -5.06 5.11 -7.93
CA ALA A 73 -6.01 4.05 -8.21
C ALA A 73 -6.35 3.27 -6.94
N VAL A 74 -7.57 2.76 -6.85
CA VAL A 74 -8.04 1.95 -5.71
C VAL A 74 -8.22 0.49 -6.11
N GLY A 75 -7.91 -0.41 -5.17
CA GLY A 75 -7.99 -1.84 -5.39
C GLY A 75 -8.32 -2.61 -4.11
N ALA A 76 -8.29 -3.94 -4.21
CA ALA A 76 -8.58 -4.82 -3.09
C ALA A 76 -7.32 -5.41 -2.43
N GLN A 77 -6.22 -5.52 -3.18
CA GLN A 77 -4.99 -6.17 -2.71
C GLN A 77 -3.78 -5.78 -3.57
N VAL A 78 -2.61 -5.77 -2.95
CA VAL A 78 -1.34 -5.40 -3.58
C VAL A 78 -1.01 -6.27 -4.79
N SER A 79 -1.14 -7.60 -4.70
CA SER A 79 -0.78 -8.50 -5.81
C SER A 79 -1.56 -8.24 -7.10
N ALA A 80 -2.82 -7.81 -7.03
CA ALA A 80 -3.60 -7.43 -8.20
C ALA A 80 -3.06 -6.13 -8.83
N LEU A 81 -2.67 -5.16 -8.01
CA LEU A 81 -2.09 -3.90 -8.46
C LEU A 81 -0.70 -4.12 -9.08
N VAL A 82 0.15 -4.95 -8.46
CA VAL A 82 1.45 -5.34 -9.03
C VAL A 82 1.28 -6.07 -10.35
N ALA A 83 0.27 -6.96 -10.49
CA ALA A 83 0.00 -7.64 -11.75
C ALA A 83 -0.38 -6.66 -12.87
N MET A 84 -1.09 -5.58 -12.56
CA MET A 84 -1.33 -4.49 -13.51
C MET A 84 -0.05 -3.72 -13.83
N ALA A 85 0.75 -3.35 -12.82
CA ALA A 85 2.04 -2.68 -13.03
C ALA A 85 2.98 -3.49 -13.93
N ALA A 86 2.99 -4.81 -13.80
CA ALA A 86 3.79 -5.71 -14.65
C ALA A 86 3.46 -5.60 -16.15
N THR A 87 2.30 -5.06 -16.52
CA THR A 87 1.93 -4.83 -17.93
C THR A 87 2.71 -3.71 -18.61
N LEU A 88 3.46 -2.90 -17.84
CA LEU A 88 4.39 -1.92 -18.39
C LEU A 88 5.61 -2.56 -19.04
N LEU A 89 5.93 -3.79 -18.65
CA LEU A 89 7.17 -4.46 -19.00
C LEU A 89 7.02 -5.25 -20.31
N GLU A 90 8.07 -5.23 -21.09
CA GLU A 90 8.17 -6.02 -22.30
C GLU A 90 8.47 -7.50 -21.99
N ARG A 91 8.21 -8.37 -22.96
CA ARG A 91 8.57 -9.80 -22.89
C ARG A 91 10.07 -9.96 -22.61
N GLY A 92 10.41 -10.84 -21.67
CA GLY A 92 11.79 -11.11 -21.28
C GLY A 92 12.42 -10.04 -20.38
N ALA A 93 11.62 -9.08 -19.90
CA ALA A 93 12.13 -8.04 -19.01
C ALA A 93 12.71 -8.63 -17.72
N ARG A 94 13.83 -8.05 -17.26
CA ARG A 94 14.43 -8.39 -15.97
C ARG A 94 13.85 -7.52 -14.86
N VAL A 95 13.35 -8.17 -13.81
CA VAL A 95 12.84 -7.54 -12.59
C VAL A 95 13.75 -7.88 -11.43
N LEU A 96 14.36 -6.86 -10.83
CA LEU A 96 15.21 -7.00 -9.65
C LEU A 96 14.37 -6.80 -8.39
N VAL A 97 14.47 -7.75 -7.42
CA VAL A 97 13.76 -7.69 -6.14
C VAL A 97 14.71 -8.01 -4.98
N PRO A 98 14.44 -7.55 -3.74
CA PRO A 98 15.19 -8.00 -2.56
C PRO A 98 15.08 -9.50 -2.32
N GLU A 99 16.12 -10.11 -1.76
CA GLU A 99 16.02 -11.46 -1.17
C GLU A 99 15.01 -11.44 -0.03
N GLY A 100 14.09 -12.43 -0.01
CA GLY A 100 13.04 -12.52 1.00
C GLY A 100 11.91 -11.53 0.84
N GLU A 101 11.77 -10.89 -0.33
CA GLU A 101 10.69 -9.94 -0.61
C GLU A 101 9.30 -10.59 -0.49
N PHE A 102 8.33 -9.78 -0.07
CA PHE A 102 6.96 -10.24 0.13
C PHE A 102 6.33 -10.75 -1.17
N THR A 103 5.71 -11.92 -1.11
CA THR A 103 5.22 -12.64 -2.31
C THR A 103 4.18 -11.88 -3.12
N SER A 104 3.42 -10.95 -2.52
CA SER A 104 2.50 -10.08 -3.27
C SER A 104 3.21 -9.14 -4.23
N VAL A 105 4.50 -8.85 -4.01
CA VAL A 105 5.35 -8.10 -4.95
C VAL A 105 5.95 -9.04 -6.00
N VAL A 106 6.41 -10.23 -5.60
CA VAL A 106 7.20 -11.11 -6.46
C VAL A 106 6.34 -12.01 -7.36
N PHE A 107 5.32 -12.66 -6.79
CA PHE A 107 4.53 -13.68 -7.51
C PHE A 107 3.81 -13.16 -8.77
N PRO A 108 3.29 -11.91 -8.81
CA PRO A 108 2.69 -11.40 -10.03
C PRO A 108 3.62 -11.40 -11.26
N PHE A 109 4.93 -11.24 -11.07
CA PHE A 109 5.91 -11.36 -12.16
C PHE A 109 6.16 -12.84 -12.52
N LEU A 110 6.29 -13.72 -11.53
CA LEU A 110 6.56 -15.15 -11.73
C LEU A 110 5.39 -15.88 -12.38
N THR A 111 4.15 -15.44 -12.18
CA THR A 111 2.96 -16.05 -12.81
C THR A 111 2.77 -15.68 -14.28
N ARG A 112 3.64 -14.84 -14.83
CA ARG A 112 3.59 -14.39 -16.22
C ARG A 112 4.59 -15.16 -17.11
N ASP A 113 4.51 -16.50 -17.04
CA ASP A 113 5.33 -17.39 -17.89
C ASP A 113 5.19 -17.06 -19.38
N ASP A 114 4.00 -16.58 -19.78
CA ASP A 114 3.70 -16.12 -21.14
C ASP A 114 4.59 -14.95 -21.57
N LEU A 115 5.04 -14.12 -20.64
CA LEU A 115 5.95 -12.99 -20.88
C LEU A 115 7.42 -13.34 -20.65
N GLY A 116 7.72 -14.42 -19.89
CA GLY A 116 9.07 -14.90 -19.65
C GLY A 116 9.94 -13.91 -18.89
N PHE A 117 9.38 -13.23 -17.88
CA PHE A 117 10.15 -12.31 -17.04
C PHE A 117 11.28 -13.03 -16.32
N GLU A 118 12.46 -12.40 -16.27
CA GLU A 118 13.60 -12.83 -15.48
C GLU A 118 13.55 -12.12 -14.12
N VAL A 119 13.08 -12.80 -13.06
CA VAL A 119 13.08 -12.26 -11.70
C VAL A 119 14.40 -12.64 -11.03
N VAL A 120 15.19 -11.62 -10.68
CA VAL A 120 16.49 -11.78 -10.01
C VAL A 120 16.45 -11.17 -8.62
N THR A 121 17.21 -11.74 -7.69
CA THR A 121 17.25 -11.28 -6.30
C THR A 121 18.62 -10.75 -5.92
N ALA A 122 18.66 -9.82 -4.96
CA ALA A 122 19.87 -9.36 -4.29
C ALA A 122 19.58 -9.05 -2.82
N PRO A 123 20.58 -9.11 -1.92
CA PRO A 123 20.41 -8.61 -0.56
C PRO A 123 19.92 -7.16 -0.56
N LEU A 124 19.03 -6.81 0.38
CA LEU A 124 18.43 -5.46 0.44
C LEU A 124 19.50 -4.36 0.45
N GLU A 125 20.55 -4.55 1.23
CA GLU A 125 21.65 -3.60 1.41
C GLU A 125 22.48 -3.40 0.13
N ARG A 126 22.38 -4.33 -0.81
CA ARG A 126 23.10 -4.30 -2.08
C ARG A 126 22.19 -4.15 -3.29
N LEU A 127 20.90 -3.87 -3.05
CA LEU A 127 19.91 -3.82 -4.14
C LEU A 127 20.27 -2.75 -5.18
N ALA A 128 20.71 -1.57 -4.73
CA ALA A 128 21.16 -0.50 -5.62
C ALA A 128 22.39 -0.89 -6.46
N GLU A 129 23.35 -1.62 -5.86
CA GLU A 129 24.56 -2.11 -6.55
C GLU A 129 24.25 -3.19 -7.59
N ALA A 130 23.15 -3.95 -7.37
CA ALA A 130 22.72 -5.03 -8.26
C ALA A 130 21.94 -4.55 -9.49
N VAL A 131 21.57 -3.27 -9.55
CA VAL A 131 20.95 -2.68 -10.74
C VAL A 131 21.95 -2.62 -11.87
N ASP A 132 21.61 -3.20 -13.02
CA ASP A 132 22.45 -3.21 -14.22
C ASP A 132 21.66 -2.70 -15.45
N PRO A 133 22.33 -2.43 -16.60
CA PRO A 133 21.66 -1.94 -17.81
C PRO A 133 20.58 -2.86 -18.37
N GLY A 134 20.50 -4.12 -17.95
CA GLY A 134 19.45 -5.06 -18.33
C GLY A 134 18.24 -5.02 -17.40
N THR A 135 18.33 -4.32 -16.27
CA THR A 135 17.22 -4.19 -15.32
C THR A 135 16.12 -3.31 -15.90
N ALA A 136 14.91 -3.84 -16.04
CA ALA A 136 13.74 -3.10 -16.53
C ALA A 136 12.91 -2.50 -15.39
N MET A 137 12.89 -3.17 -14.22
CA MET A 137 12.19 -2.70 -13.03
C MET A 137 12.92 -3.16 -11.76
N VAL A 138 12.97 -2.28 -10.76
CA VAL A 138 13.31 -2.64 -9.38
C VAL A 138 12.03 -2.59 -8.57
N ALA A 139 11.56 -3.76 -8.08
CA ALA A 139 10.35 -3.87 -7.28
C ALA A 139 10.72 -4.27 -5.85
N PHE A 140 10.36 -3.46 -4.86
CA PHE A 140 10.83 -3.65 -3.48
C PHE A 140 9.85 -3.07 -2.46
N SER A 141 9.80 -3.66 -1.27
CA SER A 141 9.12 -3.07 -0.12
C SER A 141 9.99 -1.96 0.48
N LEU A 142 9.40 -0.78 0.68
CA LEU A 142 10.08 0.36 1.31
C LEU A 142 10.50 0.03 2.76
N VAL A 143 9.68 -0.76 3.44
CA VAL A 143 10.01 -1.41 4.72
C VAL A 143 9.75 -2.90 4.56
N GLN A 144 10.76 -3.72 4.82
CA GLN A 144 10.65 -5.16 4.65
C GLN A 144 9.69 -5.79 5.65
N SER A 145 8.78 -6.62 5.15
CA SER A 145 7.76 -7.27 5.99
C SER A 145 8.34 -8.34 6.91
N ALA A 146 9.46 -8.94 6.53
CA ALA A 146 10.07 -10.04 7.26
C ALA A 146 10.77 -9.60 8.55
N ASP A 147 11.39 -8.41 8.53
CA ASP A 147 12.30 -7.99 9.60
C ASP A 147 12.25 -6.48 9.92
N GLY A 148 11.48 -5.71 9.16
CA GLY A 148 11.31 -4.28 9.39
C GLY A 148 12.45 -3.39 8.89
N ARG A 149 13.46 -3.95 8.16
CA ARG A 149 14.51 -3.12 7.58
C ARG A 149 13.94 -2.12 6.60
N VAL A 150 14.40 -0.87 6.69
CA VAL A 150 14.04 0.19 5.75
C VAL A 150 15.03 0.16 4.58
N ALA A 151 14.51 0.16 3.35
CA ALA A 151 15.32 0.18 2.14
C ALA A 151 16.04 1.53 1.96
N ASP A 152 17.25 1.52 1.45
CA ASP A 152 17.91 2.74 0.95
C ASP A 152 17.27 3.17 -0.38
N ALA A 153 16.08 3.76 -0.26
CA ALA A 153 15.28 4.13 -1.41
C ALA A 153 15.93 5.20 -2.29
N GLU A 154 16.76 6.07 -1.72
CA GLU A 154 17.49 7.10 -2.48
C GLU A 154 18.52 6.44 -3.41
N ALA A 155 19.34 5.54 -2.86
CA ALA A 155 20.34 4.81 -3.66
C ALA A 155 19.68 3.93 -4.73
N ILE A 156 18.57 3.23 -4.39
CA ILE A 156 17.84 2.38 -5.34
C ILE A 156 17.26 3.21 -6.49
N ARG A 157 16.61 4.34 -6.19
CA ARG A 157 16.04 5.24 -7.22
C ARG A 157 17.12 5.82 -8.12
N ALA A 158 18.26 6.25 -7.53
CA ALA A 158 19.38 6.78 -8.30
C ALA A 158 19.96 5.74 -9.25
N ALA A 159 20.14 4.50 -8.78
CA ALA A 159 20.65 3.40 -9.60
C ALA A 159 19.66 3.02 -10.73
N ALA A 160 18.37 2.91 -10.43
CA ALA A 160 17.33 2.63 -11.42
C ALA A 160 17.28 3.73 -12.50
N ALA A 161 17.28 4.99 -12.10
CA ALA A 161 17.27 6.12 -13.02
C ALA A 161 18.51 6.14 -13.95
N ALA A 162 19.67 5.73 -13.45
CA ALA A 162 20.91 5.69 -14.24
C ALA A 162 20.84 4.71 -15.43
N VAL A 163 19.99 3.69 -15.35
CA VAL A 163 19.82 2.69 -16.41
C VAL A 163 18.46 2.77 -17.10
N GLY A 164 17.57 3.66 -16.65
CA GLY A 164 16.21 3.81 -17.18
C GLY A 164 15.25 2.72 -16.71
N ALA A 165 15.55 2.03 -15.62
CA ALA A 165 14.66 1.06 -14.99
C ALA A 165 13.52 1.75 -14.23
N PHE A 166 12.35 1.13 -14.21
CA PHE A 166 11.23 1.60 -13.36
C PHE A 166 11.45 1.22 -11.90
N THR A 167 10.89 2.03 -11.00
CA THR A 167 10.79 1.72 -9.58
C THR A 167 9.35 1.42 -9.20
N LEU A 168 9.11 0.27 -8.55
CA LEU A 168 7.85 -0.10 -7.93
C LEU A 168 8.08 -0.31 -6.44
N ALA A 169 7.60 0.61 -5.60
CA ALA A 169 7.72 0.49 -4.16
C ALA A 169 6.43 -0.04 -3.52
N ASP A 170 6.51 -1.17 -2.81
CA ASP A 170 5.45 -1.59 -1.90
C ASP A 170 5.59 -0.82 -0.58
N THR A 171 4.64 0.03 -0.30
CA THR A 171 4.61 0.87 0.89
C THR A 171 3.66 0.35 1.98
N THR A 172 3.20 -0.91 1.87
CA THR A 172 2.26 -1.52 2.82
C THR A 172 2.77 -1.50 4.27
N GLN A 173 4.08 -1.64 4.47
CA GLN A 173 4.70 -1.58 5.79
C GLN A 173 5.20 -0.18 6.16
N ALA A 174 5.08 0.80 5.27
CA ALA A 174 5.55 2.17 5.46
C ALA A 174 4.40 3.17 5.65
N ALA A 175 3.40 3.12 4.75
CA ALA A 175 2.27 4.06 4.74
C ALA A 175 1.48 3.98 6.05
N GLY A 176 1.33 5.12 6.71
CA GLY A 176 0.67 5.24 8.00
C GLY A 176 1.61 5.56 9.17
N TRP A 177 2.94 5.29 9.04
CA TRP A 177 3.91 5.66 10.07
C TRP A 177 5.21 6.28 9.52
N LEU A 178 5.70 5.82 8.36
CA LEU A 178 6.93 6.34 7.75
C LEU A 178 6.58 7.46 6.75
N PRO A 179 7.08 8.69 6.94
CA PRO A 179 6.92 9.76 5.94
C PRO A 179 7.67 9.41 4.65
N PHE A 180 6.99 9.48 3.52
CA PHE A 180 7.58 9.37 2.18
C PHE A 180 6.71 10.12 1.17
N ARG A 181 7.25 10.36 -0.02
CA ARG A 181 6.51 10.93 -1.16
C ARG A 181 6.35 9.86 -2.22
N ALA A 182 5.12 9.63 -2.66
CA ALA A 182 4.87 8.62 -3.69
C ALA A 182 5.39 9.05 -5.07
N ASP A 183 5.49 10.36 -5.35
CA ASP A 183 6.06 10.92 -6.58
C ASP A 183 7.60 10.77 -6.70
N ASP A 184 8.26 10.30 -5.64
CA ASP A 184 9.65 9.89 -5.68
C ASP A 184 9.86 8.58 -6.47
N TYR A 185 8.80 7.80 -6.68
CA TYR A 185 8.82 6.50 -7.37
C TYR A 185 8.03 6.56 -8.67
N ASP A 186 8.32 5.65 -9.60
CA ASP A 186 7.51 5.51 -10.80
C ASP A 186 6.11 4.99 -10.46
N LEU A 187 6.04 4.01 -9.55
CA LEU A 187 4.82 3.44 -9.01
C LEU A 187 4.97 3.13 -7.52
N THR A 188 3.89 3.26 -6.76
CA THR A 188 3.78 2.67 -5.43
C THR A 188 2.53 1.78 -5.34
N VAL A 189 2.57 0.79 -4.46
CA VAL A 189 1.41 -0.02 -4.08
C VAL A 189 1.32 -0.11 -2.57
N THR A 190 0.09 -0.11 -2.02
CA THR A 190 -0.12 -0.07 -0.58
C THR A 190 -1.34 -0.89 -0.20
N GLY A 191 -1.19 -1.87 0.67
CA GLY A 191 -2.32 -2.55 1.33
C GLY A 191 -2.79 -1.78 2.55
N GLY A 192 -4.10 -1.58 2.71
CA GLY A 192 -4.65 -0.70 3.76
C GLY A 192 -4.68 -1.30 5.17
N TYR A 193 -4.59 -2.60 5.33
CA TYR A 193 -4.98 -3.31 6.55
C TYR A 193 -3.91 -3.41 7.66
N LYS A 194 -2.75 -2.76 7.47
CA LYS A 194 -1.66 -2.72 8.45
C LYS A 194 -1.62 -1.34 9.13
N TRP A 195 -0.64 -0.54 8.82
CA TRP A 195 -0.40 0.76 9.45
C TRP A 195 -1.40 1.85 9.05
N LEU A 196 -2.14 1.66 7.95
CA LEU A 196 -3.28 2.52 7.61
C LEU A 196 -4.54 2.19 8.43
N LEU A 197 -4.53 1.10 9.22
CA LEU A 197 -5.60 0.69 10.14
C LEU A 197 -6.95 0.45 9.44
N CYS A 198 -6.91 0.20 8.12
CA CYS A 198 -8.09 -0.01 7.30
C CYS A 198 -8.56 -1.46 7.34
N PRO A 199 -9.83 -1.73 7.05
CA PRO A 199 -10.30 -3.09 6.82
C PRO A 199 -9.53 -3.78 5.68
N ARG A 200 -9.32 -5.09 5.81
CA ARG A 200 -8.73 -5.88 4.73
C ARG A 200 -9.63 -5.84 3.49
N GLY A 201 -9.05 -5.79 2.31
CA GLY A 201 -9.77 -5.70 1.04
C GLY A 201 -9.73 -4.28 0.45
N THR A 202 -8.84 -3.43 0.96
CA THR A 202 -8.54 -2.12 0.39
C THR A 202 -7.06 -1.98 0.11
N ALA A 203 -6.73 -1.41 -1.02
CA ALA A 203 -5.36 -1.16 -1.47
C ALA A 203 -5.33 0.04 -2.41
N PHE A 204 -4.17 0.67 -2.52
CA PHE A 204 -3.94 1.84 -3.35
C PHE A 204 -2.75 1.59 -4.27
N MET A 205 -2.80 2.17 -5.48
CA MET A 205 -1.65 2.31 -6.37
C MET A 205 -1.50 3.79 -6.71
N THR A 206 -0.27 4.29 -6.68
CA THR A 206 0.03 5.61 -7.25
C THR A 206 1.03 5.47 -8.38
N GLY A 207 1.08 6.47 -9.24
CA GLY A 207 2.06 6.50 -10.31
C GLY A 207 2.08 7.82 -11.06
N ARG A 208 3.12 8.00 -11.86
CA ARG A 208 3.18 9.12 -12.79
C ARG A 208 2.10 8.97 -13.87
N PRO A 209 1.39 10.04 -14.24
CA PRO A 209 0.27 9.98 -15.19
C PRO A 209 0.62 9.23 -16.48
N GLU A 210 1.78 9.51 -17.06
CA GLU A 210 2.25 8.89 -18.30
C GLU A 210 2.50 7.37 -18.17
N LEU A 211 2.75 6.85 -16.97
CA LEU A 211 2.86 5.42 -16.71
C LEU A 211 1.49 4.80 -16.46
N LEU A 212 0.65 5.48 -15.67
CA LEU A 212 -0.72 5.01 -15.39
C LEU A 212 -1.55 4.85 -16.66
N GLU A 213 -1.37 5.72 -17.67
CA GLU A 213 -1.99 5.59 -18.99
C GLU A 213 -1.54 4.34 -19.75
N ARG A 214 -0.30 3.91 -19.58
CA ARG A 214 0.30 2.74 -20.25
C ARG A 214 -0.06 1.41 -19.61
N ILE A 215 -0.38 1.42 -18.30
CA ILE A 215 -0.80 0.21 -17.58
C ILE A 215 -2.09 -0.33 -18.19
N GLN A 216 -2.12 -1.64 -18.47
CA GLN A 216 -3.32 -2.31 -18.93
C GLN A 216 -4.25 -2.56 -17.73
N PRO A 217 -5.50 -2.09 -17.79
CA PRO A 217 -6.47 -2.29 -16.71
C PRO A 217 -7.03 -3.73 -16.77
N LEU A 218 -6.24 -4.70 -16.30
CA LEU A 218 -6.55 -6.14 -16.40
C LEU A 218 -7.90 -6.52 -15.77
N TYR A 219 -8.34 -5.75 -14.79
CA TYR A 219 -9.57 -5.97 -14.04
C TYR A 219 -10.63 -4.91 -14.34
N ALA A 220 -10.51 -4.23 -15.50
CA ALA A 220 -11.46 -3.18 -15.86
C ALA A 220 -12.91 -3.68 -15.82
N GLY A 221 -13.72 -2.93 -15.11
CA GLY A 221 -15.15 -3.11 -15.01
C GLY A 221 -15.86 -1.77 -15.10
N TRP A 222 -17.10 -1.72 -14.66
CA TRP A 222 -17.88 -0.49 -14.65
C TRP A 222 -17.23 0.63 -13.82
N TYR A 223 -16.52 0.28 -12.72
CA TYR A 223 -15.89 1.22 -11.80
C TYR A 223 -14.60 1.85 -12.35
N SER A 224 -14.01 1.26 -13.39
CA SER A 224 -12.88 1.85 -14.12
C SER A 224 -13.31 2.86 -15.19
N GLY A 225 -14.61 3.10 -15.34
CA GLY A 225 -15.18 4.02 -16.33
C GLY A 225 -15.03 5.49 -15.92
N GLY A 226 -15.03 6.39 -16.90
CA GLY A 226 -14.98 7.84 -16.66
C GLY A 226 -16.16 8.38 -15.88
N ASP A 227 -17.33 7.76 -16.03
CA ASP A 227 -18.45 7.81 -15.09
C ASP A 227 -18.84 6.37 -14.80
N PRO A 228 -18.59 5.86 -13.57
CA PRO A 228 -18.89 4.49 -13.22
C PRO A 228 -20.36 4.10 -13.46
N TRP A 229 -21.29 4.99 -13.12
CA TRP A 229 -22.73 4.69 -13.20
C TRP A 229 -23.26 4.68 -14.63
N ASP A 230 -22.65 5.48 -15.52
CA ASP A 230 -22.93 5.44 -16.97
C ASP A 230 -22.19 4.30 -17.66
N SER A 231 -21.25 3.65 -16.99
CA SER A 231 -20.39 2.58 -17.56
C SER A 231 -20.84 1.16 -17.21
N ILE A 232 -21.97 0.99 -16.50
CA ILE A 232 -22.47 -0.31 -16.00
C ILE A 232 -22.75 -1.28 -17.15
N TYR A 233 -23.27 -0.82 -18.27
CA TYR A 233 -23.75 -1.69 -19.34
C TYR A 233 -23.17 -1.35 -20.72
N GLY A 234 -22.92 -2.41 -21.48
CA GLY A 234 -22.70 -2.35 -22.92
C GLY A 234 -21.34 -1.79 -23.35
N LEU A 235 -21.25 -1.57 -24.64
CA LEU A 235 -20.07 -1.05 -25.34
C LEU A 235 -20.27 0.44 -25.67
N PRO A 236 -19.20 1.20 -25.97
CA PRO A 236 -17.78 0.82 -25.99
C PRO A 236 -17.12 0.83 -24.61
N LEU A 237 -15.84 0.39 -24.53
CA LEU A 237 -14.99 0.59 -23.34
C LEU A 237 -14.77 2.09 -23.09
N ARG A 238 -15.14 2.60 -21.94
CA ARG A 238 -15.12 4.02 -21.55
C ARG A 238 -14.28 4.23 -20.31
N LEU A 239 -12.99 3.96 -20.39
CA LEU A 239 -12.07 4.12 -19.26
C LEU A 239 -11.98 5.60 -18.83
N ALA A 240 -11.76 5.80 -17.54
CA ALA A 240 -11.42 7.12 -16.98
C ALA A 240 -10.11 7.66 -17.58
N ALA A 241 -9.95 8.98 -17.54
CA ALA A 241 -8.78 9.67 -18.09
C ALA A 241 -7.61 9.74 -17.10
N ASP A 242 -7.83 9.38 -15.83
CA ASP A 242 -6.87 9.44 -14.75
C ASP A 242 -6.60 8.02 -14.16
N ALA A 243 -5.98 7.94 -12.97
CA ALA A 243 -5.66 6.68 -12.32
C ALA A 243 -6.88 5.80 -12.06
N SER A 244 -8.09 6.35 -11.96
CA SER A 244 -9.31 5.59 -11.69
C SER A 244 -9.66 4.62 -12.82
N ARG A 245 -9.06 4.76 -14.01
CA ARG A 245 -9.10 3.75 -15.08
C ARG A 245 -8.59 2.36 -14.66
N LEU A 246 -7.81 2.31 -13.58
CA LEU A 246 -7.23 1.09 -13.00
C LEU A 246 -8.01 0.61 -11.77
N ASP A 247 -9.07 1.31 -11.38
CA ASP A 247 -9.85 0.98 -10.20
C ASP A 247 -10.52 -0.38 -10.31
N LEU A 248 -10.49 -1.11 -9.22
CA LEU A 248 -11.30 -2.30 -9.04
C LEU A 248 -12.62 -1.92 -8.38
N SER A 249 -13.70 -2.61 -8.75
CA SER A 249 -15.01 -2.42 -8.09
C SER A 249 -14.86 -2.57 -6.58
N PRO A 250 -15.25 -1.56 -5.78
CA PRO A 250 -14.92 -1.49 -4.36
C PRO A 250 -15.79 -2.42 -3.51
N GLY A 251 -15.17 -3.04 -2.51
CA GLY A 251 -15.89 -3.70 -1.42
C GLY A 251 -16.46 -2.66 -0.46
N TRP A 252 -17.63 -2.15 -0.72
CA TRP A 252 -18.20 -0.93 -0.11
C TRP A 252 -18.00 -0.80 1.40
N LEU A 253 -18.33 -1.83 2.18
CA LEU A 253 -18.20 -1.78 3.65
C LEU A 253 -16.74 -1.60 4.09
N ALA A 254 -15.78 -2.19 3.37
CA ALA A 254 -14.37 -1.97 3.66
C ALA A 254 -13.96 -0.51 3.42
N TRP A 255 -14.49 0.12 2.38
CA TRP A 255 -14.21 1.53 2.07
C TRP A 255 -14.85 2.50 3.06
N VAL A 256 -16.00 2.16 3.65
CA VAL A 256 -16.57 2.93 4.78
C VAL A 256 -15.59 3.00 5.95
N GLY A 257 -15.04 1.85 6.36
CA GLY A 257 -14.05 1.79 7.43
C GLY A 257 -12.74 2.47 7.05
N THR A 258 -12.30 2.32 5.79
CA THR A 258 -11.08 2.95 5.27
C THR A 258 -11.14 4.47 5.31
N ALA A 259 -12.25 5.07 4.86
CA ALA A 259 -12.44 6.52 4.93
C ALA A 259 -12.31 7.05 6.37
N ALA A 260 -12.95 6.36 7.34
CA ALA A 260 -12.89 6.76 8.73
C ALA A 260 -11.49 6.57 9.35
N SER A 261 -10.77 5.48 9.00
CA SER A 261 -9.40 5.25 9.46
C SER A 261 -8.44 6.31 8.94
N LEU A 262 -8.48 6.60 7.64
CA LEU A 262 -7.59 7.57 7.02
C LEU A 262 -7.87 9.00 7.51
N ALA A 263 -9.14 9.37 7.72
CA ALA A 263 -9.48 10.66 8.31
C ALA A 263 -8.88 10.85 9.71
N LEU A 264 -8.86 9.79 10.54
CA LEU A 264 -8.19 9.84 11.84
C LEU A 264 -6.67 10.00 11.70
N LEU A 265 -6.03 9.29 10.75
CA LEU A 265 -4.59 9.41 10.52
C LEU A 265 -4.21 10.81 10.01
N ASP A 266 -5.05 11.42 9.15
CA ASP A 266 -4.88 12.81 8.69
C ASP A 266 -4.95 13.79 9.85
N GLU A 267 -5.90 13.60 10.79
CA GLU A 267 -6.04 14.45 11.98
C GLU A 267 -4.82 14.36 12.89
N VAL A 268 -4.27 13.15 13.09
CA VAL A 268 -3.08 12.93 13.93
C VAL A 268 -1.82 13.44 13.25
N GLY A 269 -1.71 13.28 11.96
CA GLY A 269 -0.59 13.66 11.12
C GLY A 269 0.58 12.66 11.17
N ILE A 270 1.08 12.32 9.98
CA ILE A 270 2.09 11.26 9.76
C ILE A 270 3.38 11.52 10.56
N GLU A 271 3.83 12.76 10.67
CA GLU A 271 5.02 13.15 11.43
C GLU A 271 4.88 12.88 12.94
N GLY A 272 3.65 13.06 13.45
CA GLY A 272 3.32 12.76 14.85
C GLY A 272 3.36 11.27 15.11
N ILE A 273 2.77 10.48 14.23
CA ILE A 273 2.74 9.02 14.27
C ILE A 273 4.18 8.47 14.16
N HIS A 274 4.95 8.91 13.17
CA HIS A 274 6.33 8.50 12.97
C HIS A 274 7.18 8.63 14.24
N ARG A 275 7.19 9.83 14.84
CA ARG A 275 7.96 10.04 16.10
C ARG A 275 7.47 9.17 17.23
N HIS A 276 6.16 8.93 17.32
CA HIS A 276 5.57 8.09 18.35
C HIS A 276 5.99 6.63 18.19
N ASP A 277 5.84 6.09 16.99
CA ASP A 277 6.10 4.68 16.70
C ASP A 277 7.59 4.34 16.80
N LEU A 278 8.48 5.21 16.32
CA LEU A 278 9.92 5.04 16.54
C LEU A 278 10.28 5.07 18.02
N HIS A 279 9.72 6.01 18.79
CA HIS A 279 9.98 6.07 20.21
C HIS A 279 9.53 4.80 20.96
N LEU A 280 8.37 4.24 20.61
CA LEU A 280 7.90 2.99 21.21
C LEU A 280 8.79 1.81 20.80
N ALA A 281 9.13 1.69 19.53
CA ALA A 281 9.98 0.64 19.01
C ALA A 281 11.38 0.68 19.66
N ASP A 282 11.98 1.87 19.78
CA ASP A 282 13.28 2.05 20.44
C ASP A 282 13.24 1.78 21.93
N THR A 283 12.12 2.12 22.60
CA THR A 283 11.93 1.73 24.00
C THR A 283 11.98 0.20 24.16
N VAL A 284 11.30 -0.53 23.29
CA VAL A 284 11.34 -2.00 23.30
C VAL A 284 12.74 -2.51 22.97
N ARG A 285 13.44 -1.95 21.97
CA ARG A 285 14.81 -2.35 21.61
C ARG A 285 15.78 -2.19 22.78
N VAL A 286 15.74 -1.04 23.44
CA VAL A 286 16.61 -0.75 24.60
C VAL A 286 16.36 -1.75 25.74
N GLU A 287 15.11 -2.06 26.07
CA GLU A 287 14.76 -3.05 27.10
C GLU A 287 15.24 -4.48 26.75
N LEU A 288 15.34 -4.77 25.44
CA LEU A 288 15.84 -6.05 24.93
C LEU A 288 17.36 -6.06 24.68
N GLY A 289 18.06 -4.95 24.97
CA GLY A 289 19.49 -4.82 24.74
C GLY A 289 19.88 -4.71 23.25
N LEU A 290 18.95 -4.25 22.42
CA LEU A 290 19.17 -3.99 20.98
C LEU A 290 19.50 -2.52 20.75
N GLU A 291 20.21 -2.23 19.66
CA GLU A 291 20.46 -0.85 19.24
C GLU A 291 19.18 -0.20 18.67
N PRO A 292 19.01 1.13 18.82
CA PRO A 292 17.97 1.88 18.13
C PRO A 292 18.03 1.69 16.60
N ALA A 293 16.89 1.79 15.93
CA ALA A 293 16.82 1.68 14.47
C ALA A 293 15.67 2.51 13.89
N ASP A 294 15.77 2.87 12.62
CA ASP A 294 14.81 3.71 11.90
C ASP A 294 13.55 2.93 11.46
N SER A 295 13.05 2.04 12.33
CA SER A 295 11.89 1.21 12.02
C SER A 295 10.94 1.10 13.21
N ALA A 296 9.65 1.24 12.94
CA ALA A 296 8.58 0.96 13.90
C ALA A 296 8.42 -0.54 14.20
N MET A 297 9.06 -1.43 13.42
CA MET A 297 9.05 -2.87 13.63
C MET A 297 10.28 -3.30 14.42
N VAL A 298 10.09 -4.16 15.42
CA VAL A 298 11.18 -4.79 16.17
C VAL A 298 11.23 -6.26 15.82
N SER A 299 12.32 -6.68 15.18
CA SER A 299 12.57 -8.07 14.82
C SER A 299 13.53 -8.73 15.82
N LEU A 300 13.22 -9.96 16.20
CA LEU A 300 14.01 -10.74 17.15
C LEU A 300 14.37 -12.08 16.53
N GLU A 301 15.65 -12.43 16.56
CA GLU A 301 16.08 -13.80 16.30
C GLU A 301 15.81 -14.64 17.56
N LEU A 302 14.83 -15.52 17.48
CA LEU A 302 14.58 -16.46 18.57
C LEU A 302 15.58 -17.62 18.49
N SER A 303 16.25 -17.95 19.60
CA SER A 303 17.09 -19.14 19.68
C SER A 303 16.26 -20.38 19.38
N THR A 304 16.82 -21.31 18.61
CA THR A 304 16.19 -22.57 18.20
C THR A 304 15.51 -23.29 19.37
N GLY A 305 14.19 -23.38 19.36
CA GLY A 305 13.39 -24.05 20.40
C GLY A 305 12.07 -23.36 20.73
N PHE A 306 11.80 -22.21 20.16
CA PHE A 306 10.50 -21.56 20.25
C PHE A 306 9.65 -21.98 19.01
N ASP A 307 8.58 -22.76 19.28
CA ASP A 307 7.54 -23.06 18.30
C ASP A 307 6.46 -21.97 18.49
N PRO A 308 6.20 -21.11 17.46
CA PRO A 308 5.26 -20.01 17.57
C PRO A 308 3.79 -20.46 17.65
#